data_aba8e6dc2cf95103d8b3f9fd7de380d2
#
_entry.id   aba8e6dc2cf95103d8b3f9fd7de380d2
#
_cell.length_a   1.000
_cell.length_b   1.000
_cell.length_c   1.000
_cell.angle_alpha   90.00
_cell.angle_beta   90.00
_cell.angle_gamma   90.00
#
_symmetry.space_group_name_H-M   'P 1'
#
loop_
_entity.id
_entity.type
_entity.pdbx_description
1 polymer ?
#
loop_
_entity_poly.entity_id
_entity_poly.type
_entity_poly.pdbx_seq_one_letter_code
_entity_poly.pdbx_strand_id
1 'polypeptide(L)'
;AMLFVPDEERDRTAILVDMGYLTTEVMAVEGDALTFLKVLPMGGGHIAADLAYGLEITLSAAEQIKRAYVFGVSAGDEKYDALDRDGVSKSFTREEVANVLEPRVEEIAEAIHDAVKGSGVRLGNWSVAYLTGGGLAINRGGRDFLSAKLDRPVRELPRKTGKLSSPVYTSVLGLLDLIIDTLVNTNANRGVRAFFNNLFGG
;
A
#
# COMPACT_ATOMS: atom_id res chain seq x y z
N ALA A 1 3.61 5.39 -10.87
CA ALA A 1 3.08 6.62 -10.25
C ALA A 1 2.28 7.44 -11.26
N MET A 2 2.88 7.87 -12.34
CA MET A 2 2.29 8.78 -13.35
C MET A 2 0.99 8.26 -13.99
N LEU A 3 0.81 6.96 -14.13
CA LEU A 3 -0.40 6.36 -14.73
C LEU A 3 -1.62 6.34 -13.79
N PHE A 4 -1.43 6.51 -12.50
CA PHE A 4 -2.49 6.34 -11.51
C PHE A 4 -2.81 7.62 -10.73
N VAL A 5 -1.84 8.52 -10.57
CA VAL A 5 -2.06 9.81 -9.91
C VAL A 5 -2.77 10.74 -10.90
N PRO A 6 -3.94 11.33 -10.54
CA PRO A 6 -4.66 12.25 -11.40
C PRO A 6 -3.82 13.46 -11.81
N ASP A 7 -3.99 13.96 -13.04
CA ASP A 7 -3.23 15.08 -13.59
C ASP A 7 -3.36 16.33 -12.72
N GLU A 8 -4.57 16.65 -12.26
CA GLU A 8 -4.85 17.83 -11.40
C GLU A 8 -4.10 17.76 -10.06
N GLU A 9 -3.82 16.56 -9.55
CA GLU A 9 -3.07 16.38 -8.31
C GLU A 9 -1.55 16.42 -8.57
N ARG A 10 -1.11 16.02 -9.77
CA ARG A 10 0.31 16.09 -10.17
C ARG A 10 0.77 17.54 -10.37
N ASP A 11 -0.12 18.43 -10.82
CA ASP A 11 0.15 19.88 -10.92
C ASP A 11 0.53 20.51 -9.57
N ARG A 12 0.19 19.85 -8.47
CA ARG A 12 0.41 20.32 -7.09
C ARG A 12 1.39 19.47 -6.29
N THR A 13 2.13 18.64 -6.93
CA THR A 13 2.97 17.61 -6.33
C THR A 13 2.19 16.60 -5.49
N ALA A 14 2.11 15.38 -5.93
CA ALA A 14 1.50 14.26 -5.22
C ALA A 14 2.55 13.28 -4.72
N ILE A 15 2.28 12.68 -3.57
CA ILE A 15 3.08 11.57 -3.03
C ILE A 15 2.36 10.26 -3.33
N LEU A 16 3.10 9.26 -3.78
CA LEU A 16 2.62 7.89 -3.88
C LEU A 16 3.47 6.99 -3.01
N VAL A 17 2.80 6.25 -2.11
CA VAL A 17 3.39 5.24 -1.25
C VAL A 17 2.89 3.87 -1.73
N ASP A 18 3.80 3.04 -2.24
CA ASP A 18 3.51 1.63 -2.56
C ASP A 18 4.12 0.75 -1.46
N MET A 19 3.29 0.34 -0.52
CA MET A 19 3.73 -0.56 0.56
C MET A 19 3.54 -2.01 0.13
N GLY A 20 4.63 -2.60 -0.34
CA GLY A 20 4.72 -4.00 -0.70
C GLY A 20 4.88 -4.93 0.50
N TYR A 21 5.37 -6.16 0.25
CA TYR A 21 5.63 -7.14 1.29
C TYR A 21 6.96 -6.88 2.02
N LEU A 22 8.06 -6.69 1.27
CA LEU A 22 9.40 -6.46 1.84
C LEU A 22 9.85 -5.00 1.78
N THR A 23 9.30 -4.22 0.87
CA THR A 23 9.71 -2.84 0.61
C THR A 23 8.52 -1.90 0.62
N THR A 24 8.81 -0.62 0.89
CA THR A 24 7.89 0.49 0.68
C THR A 24 8.56 1.50 -0.23
N GLU A 25 7.97 1.77 -1.37
CA GLU A 25 8.43 2.79 -2.31
C GLU A 25 7.70 4.10 -2.06
N VAL A 26 8.47 5.15 -1.83
CA VAL A 26 7.98 6.51 -1.61
C VAL A 26 8.37 7.34 -2.83
N MET A 27 7.38 7.83 -3.55
CA MET A 27 7.53 8.56 -4.80
C MET A 27 6.90 9.95 -4.68
N ALA A 28 7.54 10.96 -5.25
CA ALA A 28 6.90 12.26 -5.50
C ALA A 28 6.80 12.50 -7.01
N VAL A 29 5.63 12.98 -7.43
CA VAL A 29 5.30 13.27 -8.83
C VAL A 29 4.85 14.71 -8.94
N GLU A 30 5.45 15.46 -9.87
CA GLU A 30 5.10 16.83 -10.18
C GLU A 30 4.97 16.98 -11.70
N GLY A 31 3.80 17.37 -12.18
CA GLY A 31 3.48 17.31 -13.61
C GLY A 31 3.70 15.89 -14.15
N ASP A 32 4.44 15.79 -15.23
CA ASP A 32 4.80 14.51 -15.87
C ASP A 32 6.15 13.95 -15.41
N ALA A 33 6.70 14.46 -14.30
CA ALA A 33 8.00 14.04 -13.80
C ALA A 33 7.90 13.29 -12.46
N LEU A 34 8.66 12.20 -12.34
CA LEU A 34 8.98 11.57 -11.07
C LEU A 34 10.16 12.36 -10.46
N THR A 35 9.86 13.23 -9.49
CA THR A 35 10.85 14.14 -8.90
C THR A 35 11.62 13.54 -7.73
N PHE A 36 11.06 12.48 -7.13
CA PHE A 36 11.68 11.76 -6.02
C PHE A 36 11.26 10.29 -6.02
N LEU A 37 12.20 9.42 -5.69
CA LEU A 37 11.98 8.00 -5.42
C LEU A 37 12.92 7.55 -4.30
N LYS A 38 12.35 6.94 -3.27
CA LYS A 38 13.11 6.24 -2.23
C LYS A 38 12.47 4.90 -1.95
N VAL A 39 13.30 3.87 -1.84
CA VAL A 39 12.89 2.52 -1.44
C VAL A 39 13.31 2.33 0.01
N LEU A 40 12.34 2.05 0.87
CA LEU A 40 12.55 1.69 2.27
C LEU A 40 12.56 0.16 2.38
N PRO A 41 13.54 -0.45 3.09
CA PRO A 41 13.63 -1.91 3.23
C PRO A 41 12.67 -2.42 4.31
N MET A 42 11.43 -1.95 4.30
CA MET A 42 10.36 -2.29 5.24
C MET A 42 9.04 -2.37 4.49
N GLY A 43 8.18 -3.32 4.85
CA GLY A 43 6.85 -3.49 4.25
C GLY A 43 5.98 -4.41 5.08
N GLY A 44 4.84 -4.84 4.53
CA GLY A 44 3.82 -5.63 5.23
C GLY A 44 4.31 -6.97 5.79
N GLY A 45 5.37 -7.55 5.21
CA GLY A 45 5.98 -8.77 5.71
C GLY A 45 6.70 -8.59 7.04
N HIS A 46 7.25 -7.41 7.30
CA HIS A 46 7.88 -7.09 8.59
C HIS A 46 6.82 -7.01 9.71
N ILE A 47 5.63 -6.46 9.40
CA ILE A 47 4.50 -6.45 10.33
C ILE A 47 4.09 -7.89 10.69
N ALA A 48 3.99 -8.76 9.68
CA ALA A 48 3.67 -10.16 9.90
C ALA A 48 4.78 -10.91 10.67
N ALA A 49 6.05 -10.59 10.43
CA ALA A 49 7.18 -11.18 11.14
C ALA A 49 7.17 -10.79 12.63
N ASP A 50 6.88 -9.52 12.94
CA ASP A 50 6.77 -9.07 14.33
C ASP A 50 5.60 -9.74 15.07
N LEU A 51 4.44 -9.86 14.41
CA LEU A 51 3.30 -10.62 14.95
C LEU A 51 3.67 -12.09 15.20
N ALA A 52 4.36 -12.74 14.23
CA ALA A 52 4.78 -14.13 14.37
C ALA A 52 5.75 -14.32 15.54
N TYR A 53 6.63 -13.34 15.77
CA TYR A 53 7.57 -13.35 16.88
C TYR A 53 6.89 -13.02 18.21
N GLY A 54 6.16 -11.92 18.29
CA GLY A 54 5.57 -11.39 19.52
C GLY A 54 4.43 -12.26 20.06
N LEU A 55 3.67 -12.91 19.19
CA LEU A 55 2.57 -13.81 19.57
C LEU A 55 2.97 -15.30 19.56
N GLU A 56 4.20 -15.63 19.18
CA GLU A 56 4.73 -17.00 19.07
C GLU A 56 3.90 -17.91 18.14
N ILE A 57 3.42 -17.34 17.05
CA ILE A 57 2.60 -18.04 16.03
C ILE A 57 3.37 -18.27 14.74
N THR A 58 2.78 -19.02 13.82
CA THR A 58 3.37 -19.20 12.48
C THR A 58 3.28 -17.92 11.67
N LEU A 59 4.21 -17.72 10.72
CA LEU A 59 4.18 -16.55 9.83
C LEU A 59 2.88 -16.48 9.00
N SER A 60 2.35 -17.64 8.60
CA SER A 60 1.09 -17.72 7.87
C SER A 60 -0.09 -17.24 8.70
N ALA A 61 -0.16 -17.64 9.99
CA ALA A 61 -1.19 -17.20 10.92
C ALA A 61 -1.06 -15.68 11.20
N ALA A 62 0.17 -15.20 11.39
CA ALA A 62 0.46 -13.77 11.56
C ALA A 62 0.01 -12.92 10.36
N GLU A 63 0.24 -13.39 9.14
CA GLU A 63 -0.23 -12.72 7.91
C GLU A 63 -1.76 -12.68 7.85
N GLN A 64 -2.46 -13.73 8.29
CA GLN A 64 -3.93 -13.76 8.34
C GLN A 64 -4.45 -12.76 9.38
N ILE A 65 -3.88 -12.72 10.58
CA ILE A 65 -4.22 -11.74 11.62
C ILE A 65 -3.98 -10.32 11.11
N LYS A 66 -2.80 -10.05 10.53
CA LYS A 66 -2.48 -8.75 9.96
C LYS A 66 -3.54 -8.30 8.94
N ARG A 67 -3.96 -9.18 8.02
CA ARG A 67 -4.97 -8.86 7.01
C ARG A 67 -6.37 -8.62 7.58
N ALA A 68 -6.70 -9.32 8.67
CA ALA A 68 -7.98 -9.17 9.35
C ALA A 68 -8.03 -7.92 10.25
N TYR A 69 -6.88 -7.40 10.65
CA TYR A 69 -6.80 -6.28 11.57
C TYR A 69 -7.43 -5.00 11.00
N VAL A 70 -8.25 -4.34 11.83
CA VAL A 70 -8.93 -3.08 11.48
C VAL A 70 -8.37 -1.96 12.35
N PHE A 71 -7.81 -0.93 11.73
CA PHE A 71 -7.27 0.24 12.44
C PHE A 71 -8.38 1.18 12.91
N GLY A 72 -8.10 1.94 13.99
CA GLY A 72 -8.97 3.01 14.45
C GLY A 72 -10.28 2.55 15.13
N VAL A 73 -10.43 1.26 15.38
CA VAL A 73 -11.57 0.72 16.15
C VAL A 73 -11.16 0.62 17.61
N SER A 74 -12.01 1.10 18.51
CA SER A 74 -11.78 0.96 19.97
C SER A 74 -11.72 -0.52 20.36
N ALA A 75 -10.99 -0.82 21.44
CA ALA A 75 -10.91 -2.16 22.00
C ALA A 75 -12.33 -2.71 22.24
N GLY A 76 -12.69 -3.77 21.54
CA GLY A 76 -13.92 -4.54 21.70
C GLY A 76 -13.56 -5.98 22.05
N ASP A 77 -14.57 -6.83 22.16
CA ASP A 77 -14.40 -8.27 22.44
C ASP A 77 -13.84 -9.06 21.21
N GLU A 78 -13.29 -8.37 20.22
CA GLU A 78 -12.72 -8.99 19.03
C GLU A 78 -11.51 -9.83 19.40
N LYS A 79 -11.52 -11.08 18.92
CA LYS A 79 -10.43 -12.04 19.14
C LYS A 79 -9.90 -12.55 17.79
N TYR A 80 -8.64 -12.87 17.79
CA TYR A 80 -7.92 -13.44 16.66
C TYR A 80 -7.44 -14.84 17.03
N ASP A 81 -8.00 -15.86 16.39
CA ASP A 81 -7.61 -17.24 16.61
C ASP A 81 -6.49 -17.63 15.63
N ALA A 82 -5.46 -18.27 16.14
CA ALA A 82 -4.31 -18.72 15.35
C ALA A 82 -3.71 -19.99 15.91
N LEU A 83 -3.04 -20.75 15.06
CA LEU A 83 -2.21 -21.86 15.47
C LEU A 83 -0.81 -21.34 15.83
N ASP A 84 -0.31 -21.77 16.98
CA ASP A 84 1.09 -21.56 17.33
C ASP A 84 2.02 -22.46 16.51
N ARG A 85 3.32 -22.41 16.82
CA ARG A 85 4.34 -23.19 16.09
C ARG A 85 4.24 -24.70 16.32
N ASP A 86 3.59 -25.09 17.43
CA ASP A 86 3.37 -26.48 17.82
C ASP A 86 2.01 -27.00 17.35
N GLY A 87 1.22 -26.17 16.64
CA GLY A 87 -0.10 -26.51 16.11
C GLY A 87 -1.21 -26.39 17.17
N VAL A 88 -0.95 -25.77 18.31
CA VAL A 88 -1.95 -25.50 19.35
C VAL A 88 -2.74 -24.23 19.02
N SER A 89 -4.06 -24.29 19.13
CA SER A 89 -4.92 -23.13 18.94
C SER A 89 -4.77 -22.15 20.09
N LYS A 90 -4.45 -20.89 19.76
CA LYS A 90 -4.39 -19.75 20.67
C LYS A 90 -5.37 -18.68 20.21
N SER A 91 -5.90 -17.92 21.16
CA SER A 91 -6.80 -16.80 20.91
C SER A 91 -6.20 -15.54 21.51
N PHE A 92 -6.04 -14.51 20.69
CA PHE A 92 -5.44 -13.25 21.07
C PHE A 92 -6.49 -12.14 21.06
N THR A 93 -6.43 -11.28 22.05
CA THR A 93 -7.26 -10.08 22.10
C THR A 93 -6.79 -9.07 21.07
N ARG A 94 -7.68 -8.14 20.69
CA ARG A 94 -7.31 -7.03 19.84
C ARG A 94 -6.14 -6.22 20.40
N GLU A 95 -6.11 -6.00 21.70
CA GLU A 95 -5.06 -5.24 22.37
C GLU A 95 -3.69 -5.92 22.24
N GLU A 96 -3.61 -7.24 22.44
CA GLU A 96 -2.37 -8.00 22.24
C GLU A 96 -1.84 -7.87 20.81
N VAL A 97 -2.74 -7.97 19.82
CA VAL A 97 -2.38 -7.78 18.41
C VAL A 97 -1.95 -6.35 18.12
N ALA A 98 -2.70 -5.36 18.60
CA ALA A 98 -2.42 -3.94 18.41
C ALA A 98 -1.05 -3.55 18.98
N ASN A 99 -0.71 -4.03 20.18
CA ASN A 99 0.56 -3.74 20.86
C ASN A 99 1.80 -4.22 20.09
N VAL A 100 1.63 -5.17 19.17
CA VAL A 100 2.72 -5.64 18.28
C VAL A 100 2.64 -4.99 16.90
N LEU A 101 1.43 -4.92 16.31
CA LEU A 101 1.23 -4.52 14.93
C LEU A 101 1.39 -3.01 14.73
N GLU A 102 0.73 -2.20 15.59
CA GLU A 102 0.68 -0.75 15.40
C GLU A 102 2.06 -0.08 15.52
N PRO A 103 2.94 -0.43 16.48
CA PRO A 103 4.28 0.15 16.57
C PRO A 103 5.12 -0.07 15.30
N ARG A 104 5.00 -1.23 14.64
CA ARG A 104 5.69 -1.47 13.37
C ARG A 104 5.13 -0.62 12.24
N VAL A 105 3.82 -0.43 12.18
CA VAL A 105 3.22 0.47 11.19
C VAL A 105 3.62 1.93 11.44
N GLU A 106 3.72 2.33 12.70
CA GLU A 106 4.23 3.66 13.10
C GLU A 106 5.67 3.87 12.64
N GLU A 107 6.56 2.91 12.88
CA GLU A 107 7.96 2.97 12.41
C GLU A 107 8.04 3.12 10.89
N ILE A 108 7.23 2.36 10.14
CA ILE A 108 7.18 2.51 8.67
C ILE A 108 6.65 3.90 8.30
N ALA A 109 5.64 4.40 8.98
CA ALA A 109 5.07 5.73 8.73
C ALA A 109 6.10 6.85 9.02
N GLU A 110 6.86 6.75 10.10
CA GLU A 110 7.96 7.66 10.42
C GLU A 110 9.04 7.63 9.33
N ALA A 111 9.45 6.45 8.87
CA ALA A 111 10.42 6.32 7.78
C ALA A 111 9.91 6.92 6.45
N ILE A 112 8.60 6.81 6.16
CA ILE A 112 7.95 7.47 5.01
C ILE A 112 7.99 8.99 5.21
N HIS A 113 7.61 9.48 6.38
CA HIS A 113 7.64 10.91 6.72
C HIS A 113 9.04 11.49 6.53
N ASP A 114 10.06 10.83 7.07
CA ASP A 114 11.46 11.26 6.96
C ASP A 114 11.97 11.22 5.51
N ALA A 115 11.55 10.21 4.74
CA ALA A 115 11.87 10.13 3.32
C ALA A 115 11.30 11.33 2.56
N VAL A 116 10.04 11.66 2.79
CA VAL A 116 9.36 12.80 2.17
C VAL A 116 9.99 14.12 2.61
N LYS A 117 10.25 14.30 3.90
CA LYS A 117 10.89 15.51 4.46
C LYS A 117 12.30 15.71 3.92
N GLY A 118 13.08 14.63 3.81
CA GLY A 118 14.45 14.64 3.29
C GLY A 118 14.54 14.75 1.76
N SER A 119 13.43 14.66 1.04
CA SER A 119 13.41 14.66 -0.43
C SER A 119 13.73 16.02 -1.05
N GLY A 120 13.57 17.11 -0.32
CA GLY A 120 13.64 18.47 -0.85
C GLY A 120 12.44 18.88 -1.73
N VAL A 121 11.47 17.99 -1.90
CA VAL A 121 10.24 18.26 -2.68
C VAL A 121 9.36 19.26 -1.94
N ARG A 122 8.87 20.26 -2.64
CA ARG A 122 7.97 21.29 -2.07
C ARG A 122 6.54 20.75 -2.00
N LEU A 123 6.08 20.43 -0.82
CA LEU A 123 4.72 20.01 -0.57
C LEU A 123 3.89 21.18 -0.02
N GLY A 124 2.82 21.52 -0.72
CA GLY A 124 1.81 22.46 -0.23
C GLY A 124 0.84 21.79 0.77
N ASN A 125 0.04 22.61 1.46
CA ASN A 125 -0.97 22.09 2.41
C ASN A 125 -2.05 21.23 1.71
N TRP A 126 -2.20 21.36 0.41
CA TRP A 126 -3.14 20.61 -0.44
C TRP A 126 -2.52 19.41 -1.15
N SER A 127 -1.19 19.20 -1.04
CA SER A 127 -0.55 18.02 -1.62
C SER A 127 -1.08 16.75 -0.97
N VAL A 128 -1.55 15.81 -1.77
CA VAL A 128 -2.18 14.58 -1.34
C VAL A 128 -1.16 13.44 -1.38
N ALA A 129 -1.23 12.53 -0.43
CA ALA A 129 -0.56 11.25 -0.51
C ALA A 129 -1.54 10.16 -0.95
N TYR A 130 -1.07 9.22 -1.75
CA TYR A 130 -1.79 8.02 -2.16
C TYR A 130 -1.13 6.80 -1.57
N LEU A 131 -1.93 5.87 -1.06
CA LEU A 131 -1.46 4.58 -0.55
C LEU A 131 -1.92 3.45 -1.47
N THR A 132 -0.98 2.58 -1.83
CA THR A 132 -1.23 1.36 -2.59
C THR A 132 -0.38 0.21 -2.08
N GLY A 133 -0.43 -0.94 -2.73
CA GLY A 133 0.29 -2.15 -2.33
C GLY A 133 -0.47 -3.03 -1.33
N GLY A 134 0.05 -4.21 -1.08
CA GLY A 134 -0.57 -5.22 -0.20
C GLY A 134 -0.15 -5.12 1.27
N GLY A 135 0.74 -4.19 1.63
CA GLY A 135 1.30 -4.09 2.97
C GLY A 135 0.35 -3.49 4.00
N LEU A 136 -0.38 -2.44 3.61
CA LEU A 136 -1.29 -1.71 4.51
C LEU A 136 -2.59 -1.27 3.79
N ALA A 137 -2.56 -0.98 2.49
CA ALA A 137 -3.70 -0.42 1.76
C ALA A 137 -4.93 -1.34 1.75
N ILE A 138 -4.75 -2.65 1.98
CA ILE A 138 -5.85 -3.63 2.06
C ILE A 138 -6.54 -3.64 3.43
N ASN A 139 -5.92 -3.07 4.46
CA ASN A 139 -6.46 -3.06 5.82
C ASN A 139 -7.49 -1.94 5.98
N ARG A 140 -8.65 -2.27 6.57
CA ARG A 140 -9.64 -1.26 6.95
C ARG A 140 -9.02 -0.28 7.97
N GLY A 141 -9.19 1.01 7.72
CA GLY A 141 -8.62 2.07 8.57
C GLY A 141 -7.12 2.29 8.43
N GLY A 142 -6.37 1.40 7.72
CA GLY A 142 -4.91 1.54 7.55
C GLY A 142 -4.50 2.83 6.85
N ARG A 143 -5.28 3.27 5.86
CA ARG A 143 -5.10 4.56 5.20
C ARG A 143 -5.27 5.75 6.15
N ASP A 144 -6.33 5.71 6.98
CA ASP A 144 -6.64 6.80 7.92
C ASP A 144 -5.59 6.84 9.04
N PHE A 145 -5.11 5.67 9.48
CA PHE A 145 -4.00 5.55 10.41
C PHE A 145 -2.73 6.19 9.84
N LEU A 146 -2.37 5.88 8.60
CA LEU A 146 -1.22 6.48 7.93
C LEU A 146 -1.41 7.98 7.72
N SER A 147 -2.63 8.43 7.38
CA SER A 147 -2.97 9.85 7.24
C SER A 147 -2.70 10.64 8.52
N ALA A 148 -3.09 10.09 9.67
CA ALA A 148 -2.84 10.71 10.98
C ALA A 148 -1.34 10.80 11.30
N LYS A 149 -0.56 9.79 10.92
CA LYS A 149 0.90 9.76 11.17
C LYS A 149 1.68 10.69 10.24
N LEU A 150 1.22 10.85 9.01
CA LEU A 150 1.86 11.74 8.03
C LEU A 150 1.40 13.21 8.15
N ASP A 151 0.43 13.50 9.01
CA ASP A 151 -0.24 14.81 9.10
C ASP A 151 -0.67 15.34 7.72
N ARG A 152 -1.22 14.44 6.89
CA ARG A 152 -1.55 14.70 5.50
C ARG A 152 -2.65 13.77 5.02
N PRO A 153 -3.60 14.27 4.19
CA PRO A 153 -4.62 13.40 3.61
C PRO A 153 -3.98 12.27 2.78
N VAL A 154 -4.32 11.03 3.15
CA VAL A 154 -3.95 9.83 2.38
C VAL A 154 -5.19 9.30 1.70
N ARG A 155 -5.14 9.07 0.38
CA ARG A 155 -6.25 8.61 -0.44
C ARG A 155 -5.94 7.26 -1.10
N GLU A 156 -6.97 6.58 -1.56
CA GLU A 156 -6.82 5.46 -2.49
C GLU A 156 -6.54 5.98 -3.89
N LEU A 157 -5.75 5.22 -4.64
CA LEU A 157 -5.59 5.51 -6.07
C LEU A 157 -6.93 5.33 -6.80
N PRO A 158 -7.25 6.18 -7.78
CA PRO A 158 -8.42 6.00 -8.62
C PRO A 158 -8.45 4.63 -9.30
N ARG A 159 -9.59 3.98 -9.26
CA ARG A 159 -9.76 2.65 -9.87
C ARG A 159 -9.87 2.77 -11.38
N LYS A 160 -8.96 2.13 -12.11
CA LYS A 160 -9.01 2.11 -13.59
C LYS A 160 -9.83 0.94 -14.15
N THR A 161 -9.94 -0.18 -13.43
CA THR A 161 -10.65 -1.39 -13.92
C THR A 161 -11.38 -2.09 -12.77
N GLY A 162 -12.64 -2.48 -13.00
CA GLY A 162 -13.51 -3.03 -11.96
C GLY A 162 -13.05 -4.36 -11.34
N LYS A 163 -12.43 -5.26 -12.12
CA LYS A 163 -12.03 -6.59 -11.66
C LYS A 163 -10.65 -6.64 -10.98
N LEU A 164 -9.78 -5.68 -11.28
CA LEU A 164 -8.41 -5.61 -10.74
C LEU A 164 -8.22 -4.34 -9.89
N SER A 165 -9.26 -3.95 -9.18
CA SER A 165 -9.27 -2.73 -8.36
C SER A 165 -8.52 -2.86 -7.03
N SER A 166 -8.02 -4.03 -6.69
CA SER A 166 -7.25 -4.22 -5.46
C SER A 166 -5.91 -3.48 -5.54
N PRO A 167 -5.50 -2.76 -4.49
CA PRO A 167 -4.22 -2.05 -4.45
C PRO A 167 -3.01 -2.98 -4.63
N VAL A 168 -3.17 -4.28 -4.39
CA VAL A 168 -2.13 -5.31 -4.61
C VAL A 168 -1.67 -5.38 -6.07
N TYR A 169 -2.54 -5.04 -7.03
CA TYR A 169 -2.24 -5.14 -8.46
C TYR A 169 -1.74 -3.85 -9.10
N THR A 170 -1.62 -2.76 -8.36
CA THR A 170 -1.30 -1.44 -8.93
C THR A 170 -0.01 -1.45 -9.76
N SER A 171 1.08 -2.00 -9.23
CA SER A 171 2.37 -2.03 -9.92
C SER A 171 2.33 -2.88 -11.18
N VAL A 172 1.65 -4.03 -11.13
CA VAL A 172 1.47 -4.92 -12.30
C VAL A 172 0.63 -4.24 -13.37
N LEU A 173 -0.46 -3.57 -12.98
CA LEU A 173 -1.30 -2.83 -13.93
C LEU A 173 -0.55 -1.66 -14.57
N GLY A 174 0.27 -0.94 -13.80
CA GLY A 174 1.12 0.12 -14.35
C GLY A 174 2.12 -0.39 -15.39
N LEU A 175 2.71 -1.56 -15.15
CA LEU A 175 3.62 -2.19 -16.10
C LEU A 175 2.87 -2.65 -17.37
N LEU A 176 1.68 -3.23 -17.23
CA LEU A 176 0.84 -3.63 -18.35
C LEU A 176 0.43 -2.43 -19.21
N ASP A 177 -0.02 -1.33 -18.59
CA ASP A 177 -0.36 -0.10 -19.32
C ASP A 177 0.85 0.41 -20.13
N LEU A 178 2.03 0.44 -19.52
CA LEU A 178 3.26 0.88 -20.20
C LEU A 178 3.60 -0.02 -21.41
N ILE A 179 3.47 -1.34 -21.26
CA ILE A 179 3.70 -2.30 -22.36
C ILE A 179 2.70 -2.06 -23.48
N ILE A 180 1.41 -1.89 -23.15
CA ILE A 180 0.35 -1.65 -24.13
C ILE A 180 0.63 -0.36 -24.89
N ASP A 181 0.94 0.73 -24.21
CA ASP A 181 1.23 2.02 -24.84
C ASP A 181 2.46 1.94 -25.74
N THR A 182 3.50 1.22 -25.32
CA THR A 182 4.71 1.02 -26.14
C THR A 182 4.38 0.23 -27.42
N LEU A 183 3.59 -0.84 -27.31
CA LEU A 183 3.19 -1.67 -28.45
C LEU A 183 2.25 -0.94 -29.41
N VAL A 184 1.37 -0.07 -28.90
CA VAL A 184 0.44 0.72 -29.71
C VAL A 184 1.17 1.82 -30.47
N ASN A 185 2.12 2.51 -29.83
CA ASN A 185 2.89 3.59 -30.43
C ASN A 185 3.91 3.11 -31.47
N THR A 186 4.33 1.83 -31.41
CA THR A 186 5.24 1.24 -32.42
C THR A 186 4.55 0.72 -33.68
N ASN A 187 3.28 1.06 -33.92
CA ASN A 187 2.47 0.58 -35.07
C ASN A 187 2.33 -0.95 -35.18
N ALA A 188 2.68 -1.69 -34.14
CA ALA A 188 2.57 -3.13 -34.07
C ALA A 188 1.27 -3.53 -33.34
N ASN A 189 0.24 -3.78 -34.08
CA ASN A 189 -0.95 -4.57 -33.72
C ASN A 189 -2.16 -3.85 -33.11
N ARG A 190 -3.08 -3.45 -33.97
CA ARG A 190 -4.51 -3.27 -33.66
C ARG A 190 -5.12 -4.51 -32.93
N GLY A 191 -4.55 -5.71 -33.14
CA GLY A 191 -5.00 -6.95 -32.51
C GLY A 191 -4.71 -7.07 -31.02
N VAL A 192 -3.57 -6.57 -30.55
CA VAL A 192 -3.22 -6.64 -29.11
C VAL A 192 -4.13 -5.73 -28.29
N ARG A 193 -4.44 -4.54 -28.78
CA ARG A 193 -5.38 -3.62 -28.13
C ARG A 193 -6.80 -4.20 -28.06
N ALA A 194 -7.27 -4.85 -29.11
CA ALA A 194 -8.57 -5.52 -29.13
C ALA A 194 -8.62 -6.70 -28.14
N PHE A 195 -7.54 -7.48 -28.03
CA PHE A 195 -7.40 -8.57 -27.08
C PHE A 195 -7.49 -8.06 -25.63
N PHE A 196 -6.75 -7.02 -25.28
CA PHE A 196 -6.76 -6.46 -23.92
C PHE A 196 -8.07 -5.74 -23.59
N ASN A 197 -8.70 -5.05 -24.54
CA ASN A 197 -10.03 -4.46 -24.33
C ASN A 197 -11.10 -5.54 -24.09
N ASN A 198 -11.01 -6.69 -24.73
CA ASN A 198 -11.91 -7.82 -24.47
C ASN A 198 -11.65 -8.52 -23.13
N LEU A 199 -10.39 -8.49 -22.65
CA LEU A 199 -10.01 -9.14 -21.39
C LEU A 199 -10.33 -8.27 -20.17
N PHE A 200 -10.26 -6.96 -20.31
CA PHE A 200 -10.33 -5.99 -19.21
C PHE A 200 -11.44 -4.94 -19.35
N GLY A 201 -12.09 -4.85 -20.51
CA GLY A 201 -13.14 -3.90 -20.86
C GLY A 201 -14.54 -4.49 -20.75
N GLY A 202 -14.97 -4.83 -19.54
CA GLY A 202 -16.32 -5.29 -19.23
C GLY A 202 -16.83 -4.66 -17.94
#